data_ed4da92e5a4a9835b584f05b3e2a93d8
#
_entry.id   ed4da92e5a4a9835b584f05b3e2a93d8
#
_cell.length_a   1.000
_cell.length_b   1.000
_cell.length_c   1.000
_cell.angle_alpha   90.00
_cell.angle_beta   90.00
_cell.angle_gamma   90.00
#
_symmetry.space_group_name_H-M   'P 1'
#
loop_
_entity.id
_entity.type
_entity.pdbx_description
1 polymer ?
#
loop_
_entity_poly.entity_id
_entity_poly.type
_entity_poly.pdbx_seq_one_letter_code
_entity_poly.pdbx_strand_id
1 'polypeptide(L)'
;AKRYIDQAIDPEQEVSLSVDSNHFFRIDISENCDNYPMLWKLPCMRTFHSIVPASIMEFYHAIGVTRDVASRADLSYYTLRGLFSVQYYYDQIAEIDLSTESDPQSIALPGFSYRNTENGFRVYENTAYVPMGFTFDQYITESDWEACADNKRASLLMHAIVLNDRQVEQYGSNMQRMDSDHTTCTKEHYLED
;
A
#
# COMPACT_ATOMS: atom_id res chain seq x y z
N ALA A 1 2.35 -17.39 21.23
CA ALA A 1 3.21 -17.68 20.05
C ALA A 1 2.68 -18.89 19.27
N LYS A 2 2.46 -20.06 19.87
CA LYS A 2 1.99 -21.27 19.15
C LYS A 2 0.68 -21.00 18.39
N ARG A 3 -0.34 -20.47 19.09
CA ARG A 3 -1.66 -20.18 18.47
C ARG A 3 -1.54 -19.24 17.26
N TYR A 4 -0.66 -18.25 17.32
CA TYR A 4 -0.41 -17.32 16.21
C TYR A 4 0.20 -18.03 14.99
N ILE A 5 1.18 -18.90 15.23
CA ILE A 5 1.81 -19.70 14.16
C ILE A 5 0.79 -20.69 13.56
N ASP A 6 0.03 -21.37 14.41
CA ASP A 6 -0.98 -22.35 13.97
C ASP A 6 -2.09 -21.68 13.14
N GLN A 7 -2.40 -20.41 13.38
CA GLN A 7 -3.34 -19.63 12.56
C GLN A 7 -2.73 -19.13 11.25
N ALA A 8 -1.42 -18.82 11.23
CA ALA A 8 -0.75 -18.34 10.03
C ALA A 8 -0.33 -19.47 9.09
N ILE A 9 -0.03 -20.64 9.64
CA ILE A 9 0.39 -21.82 8.91
C ILE A 9 -0.50 -22.96 9.38
N ASP A 10 -1.33 -23.50 8.48
CA ASP A 10 -1.95 -24.81 8.73
C ASP A 10 -0.85 -25.88 8.61
N PRO A 11 -0.48 -26.56 9.70
CA PRO A 11 0.59 -27.55 9.68
C PRO A 11 0.26 -28.79 8.85
N GLU A 12 -1.02 -28.99 8.49
CA GLU A 12 -1.50 -30.13 7.69
C GLU A 12 -1.69 -29.76 6.21
N GLN A 13 -1.65 -28.46 5.86
CA GLN A 13 -1.82 -27.99 4.50
C GLN A 13 -0.66 -27.05 4.13
N GLU A 14 -0.06 -27.30 2.98
CA GLU A 14 0.77 -26.31 2.34
C GLU A 14 -0.12 -25.10 2.03
N VAL A 15 0.23 -23.91 2.58
CA VAL A 15 -0.53 -22.66 2.35
C VAL A 15 -0.50 -22.39 0.85
N SER A 16 -1.54 -22.82 0.15
CA SER A 16 -1.72 -22.56 -1.27
C SER A 16 -2.39 -21.19 -1.40
N LEU A 17 -1.59 -20.20 -1.81
CA LEU A 17 -2.10 -18.88 -2.11
C LEU A 17 -2.37 -18.81 -3.62
N SER A 18 -3.56 -18.38 -4.00
CA SER A 18 -3.97 -18.21 -5.40
C SER A 18 -3.44 -16.91 -6.01
N VAL A 19 -2.14 -16.63 -5.79
CA VAL A 19 -1.46 -15.45 -6.34
C VAL A 19 -0.68 -15.79 -7.59
N ASP A 20 -0.66 -14.88 -8.56
CA ASP A 20 0.19 -15.01 -9.73
C ASP A 20 1.64 -14.67 -9.37
N SER A 21 2.53 -15.64 -9.45
CA SER A 21 3.96 -15.49 -9.12
C SER A 21 4.84 -15.07 -10.30
N ASN A 22 4.26 -14.77 -11.47
CA ASN A 22 5.04 -14.46 -12.67
C ASN A 22 5.69 -13.08 -12.67
N HIS A 23 5.31 -12.20 -11.73
CA HIS A 23 5.86 -10.87 -11.58
C HIS A 23 6.02 -10.49 -10.10
N PHE A 24 6.81 -9.46 -9.83
CA PHE A 24 6.96 -8.95 -8.48
C PHE A 24 5.72 -8.17 -8.04
N PHE A 25 5.20 -8.48 -6.87
CA PHE A 25 4.16 -7.72 -6.19
C PHE A 25 4.40 -7.74 -4.68
N ARG A 26 3.70 -6.87 -3.96
CA ARG A 26 3.56 -6.93 -2.50
C ARG A 26 2.11 -7.21 -2.15
N ILE A 27 1.94 -7.66 -0.92
CA ILE A 27 0.63 -7.72 -0.28
C ILE A 27 0.55 -6.71 0.86
N ASP A 28 -0.66 -6.38 1.28
CA ASP A 28 -0.95 -5.79 2.58
C ASP A 28 -1.93 -6.70 3.33
N ILE A 29 -2.06 -6.54 4.64
CA ILE A 29 -2.80 -7.46 5.48
C ILE A 29 -3.45 -6.72 6.66
N SER A 30 -4.54 -7.26 7.18
CA SER A 30 -5.25 -6.75 8.35
C SER A 30 -4.34 -6.56 9.56
N GLU A 31 -4.73 -5.64 10.44
CA GLU A 31 -4.10 -5.47 11.74
C GLU A 31 -4.04 -6.79 12.52
N ASN A 32 -3.03 -6.90 13.36
CA ASN A 32 -2.71 -8.10 14.16
C ASN A 32 -2.15 -9.30 13.37
N CYS A 33 -2.01 -9.19 12.05
CA CYS A 33 -1.43 -10.24 11.19
C CYS A 33 -0.06 -9.84 10.60
N ASP A 34 0.62 -8.82 11.12
CA ASP A 34 1.79 -8.16 10.52
C ASP A 34 2.87 -9.09 10.00
N ASN A 35 3.12 -10.22 10.64
CA ASN A 35 4.19 -11.13 10.26
C ASN A 35 3.71 -12.41 9.56
N TYR A 36 2.41 -12.55 9.30
CA TYR A 36 1.89 -13.70 8.54
C TYR A 36 2.52 -13.80 7.14
N PRO A 37 2.68 -12.68 6.39
CA PRO A 37 3.32 -12.73 5.08
C PRO A 37 4.74 -13.29 5.08
N MET A 38 5.50 -13.09 6.16
CA MET A 38 6.84 -13.69 6.31
C MET A 38 6.77 -15.23 6.36
N LEU A 39 5.76 -15.77 7.02
CA LEU A 39 5.52 -17.21 7.09
C LEU A 39 5.05 -17.75 5.74
N TRP A 40 4.27 -16.97 4.99
CA TRP A 40 3.83 -17.29 3.64
C TRP A 40 4.91 -17.03 2.56
N LYS A 41 6.05 -16.46 2.95
CA LYS A 41 7.16 -16.07 2.05
C LYS A 41 6.73 -15.06 0.98
N LEU A 42 5.79 -14.18 1.32
CA LEU A 42 5.32 -13.09 0.44
C LEU A 42 5.91 -11.75 0.87
N PRO A 43 6.33 -10.92 -0.10
CA PRO A 43 6.67 -9.53 0.16
C PRO A 43 5.45 -8.78 0.69
N CYS A 44 5.61 -8.01 1.77
CA CYS A 44 4.52 -7.26 2.38
C CYS A 44 4.92 -5.80 2.60
N MET A 45 3.94 -4.90 2.45
CA MET A 45 4.09 -3.50 2.83
C MET A 45 4.17 -3.34 4.35
N ARG A 46 3.55 -4.24 5.09
CA ARG A 46 3.35 -4.18 6.53
C ARG A 46 4.15 -5.28 7.23
N THR A 47 5.06 -4.87 8.12
CA THR A 47 5.86 -5.81 8.94
C THR A 47 6.16 -5.19 10.30
N PHE A 48 6.30 -6.04 11.31
CA PHE A 48 6.81 -5.63 12.61
C PHE A 48 8.33 -5.80 12.65
N HIS A 49 9.04 -4.69 12.77
CA HIS A 49 10.50 -4.65 12.85
C HIS A 49 10.99 -3.87 14.07
N SER A 50 11.96 -4.41 14.78
CA SER A 50 12.68 -3.67 15.83
C SER A 50 13.69 -2.66 15.27
N ILE A 51 14.22 -2.92 14.06
CA ILE A 51 15.14 -2.05 13.34
C ILE A 51 14.49 -1.69 12.00
N VAL A 52 14.42 -0.40 11.73
CA VAL A 52 13.74 0.13 10.53
C VAL A 52 14.72 0.96 9.73
N PRO A 53 14.78 0.80 8.40
CA PRO A 53 15.58 1.64 7.53
C PRO A 53 15.19 3.12 7.68
N ALA A 54 16.19 4.01 7.77
CA ALA A 54 15.98 5.45 7.92
C ALA A 54 15.11 6.02 6.79
N SER A 55 15.31 5.55 5.55
CA SER A 55 14.54 5.99 4.39
C SER A 55 13.03 5.74 4.52
N ILE A 56 12.63 4.64 5.17
CA ILE A 56 11.20 4.37 5.44
C ILE A 56 10.68 5.33 6.50
N MET A 57 11.47 5.62 7.54
CA MET A 57 11.08 6.58 8.58
C MET A 57 10.90 7.98 8.01
N GLU A 58 11.85 8.43 7.20
CA GLU A 58 11.81 9.74 6.54
C GLU A 58 10.62 9.84 5.58
N PHE A 59 10.39 8.80 4.77
CA PHE A 59 9.28 8.75 3.84
C PHE A 59 7.91 8.84 4.54
N TYR A 60 7.67 8.02 5.57
CA TYR A 60 6.40 8.07 6.30
C TYR A 60 6.19 9.42 6.99
N HIS A 61 7.25 10.00 7.57
CA HIS A 61 7.18 11.34 8.15
C HIS A 61 6.82 12.40 7.11
N ALA A 62 7.43 12.33 5.92
CA ALA A 62 7.20 13.30 4.84
C ALA A 62 5.75 13.31 4.33
N ILE A 63 5.03 12.19 4.45
CA ILE A 63 3.62 12.08 4.04
C ILE A 63 2.63 12.18 5.23
N GLY A 64 3.10 12.60 6.41
CA GLY A 64 2.25 12.78 7.59
C GLY A 64 1.87 11.49 8.32
N VAL A 65 2.49 10.36 8.00
CA VAL A 65 2.23 9.09 8.71
C VAL A 65 3.17 8.98 9.91
N THR A 66 2.58 8.89 11.10
CA THR A 66 3.35 8.58 12.30
C THR A 66 3.81 7.14 12.25
N ARG A 67 5.12 6.96 12.27
CA ARG A 67 5.72 5.64 12.20
C ARG A 67 6.14 5.13 13.58
N ASP A 68 5.76 3.91 13.87
CA ASP A 68 6.26 3.10 14.97
C ASP A 68 6.97 1.83 14.45
N VAL A 69 7.27 0.90 15.35
CA VAL A 69 7.91 -0.39 15.01
C VAL A 69 7.04 -1.28 14.10
N ALA A 70 5.77 -0.99 13.95
CA ALA A 70 4.83 -1.78 13.17
C ALA A 70 4.67 -1.32 11.71
N SER A 71 5.20 -0.17 11.30
CA SER A 71 5.16 0.37 9.92
C SER A 71 3.77 0.32 9.27
N ARG A 72 2.76 0.84 9.97
CA ARG A 72 1.38 0.76 9.50
C ARG A 72 0.94 2.09 8.90
N ALA A 73 0.71 2.15 7.60
CA ALA A 73 -0.08 3.21 7.00
C ALA A 73 -1.56 2.83 7.12
N ASP A 74 -2.37 3.76 7.63
CA ASP A 74 -3.83 3.61 7.71
C ASP A 74 -4.44 3.27 6.34
N LEU A 75 -5.62 2.65 6.31
CA LEU A 75 -6.32 2.31 5.06
C LEU A 75 -6.72 3.53 4.24
N SER A 76 -6.85 4.71 4.87
CA SER A 76 -7.08 5.99 4.17
C SER A 76 -5.95 6.35 3.20
N TYR A 77 -4.73 5.84 3.42
CA TYR A 77 -3.62 5.96 2.48
C TYR A 77 -3.67 4.87 1.39
N TYR A 78 -4.85 4.67 0.77
CA TYR A 78 -5.05 3.63 -0.25
C TYR A 78 -4.15 3.81 -1.47
N THR A 79 -3.84 5.05 -1.87
CA THR A 79 -2.95 5.36 -3.01
C THR A 79 -1.53 4.83 -2.80
N LEU A 80 -1.00 4.85 -1.57
CA LEU A 80 0.30 4.28 -1.26
C LEU A 80 0.41 2.81 -1.63
N ARG A 81 -0.69 2.08 -1.57
CA ARG A 81 -0.70 0.66 -1.89
C ARG A 81 -0.41 0.44 -3.36
N GLY A 82 -0.97 1.27 -4.24
CA GLY A 82 -0.62 1.28 -5.67
C GLY A 82 0.87 1.57 -5.88
N LEU A 83 1.35 2.69 -5.33
CA LEU A 83 2.75 3.13 -5.44
C LEU A 83 3.77 2.09 -4.93
N PHE A 84 3.44 1.37 -3.86
CA PHE A 84 4.28 0.33 -3.30
C PHE A 84 4.12 -1.03 -3.97
N SER A 85 3.49 -1.11 -5.12
CA SER A 85 3.24 -2.35 -5.84
C SER A 85 2.47 -3.38 -5.00
N VAL A 86 1.51 -2.92 -4.20
CA VAL A 86 0.61 -3.80 -3.45
C VAL A 86 -0.51 -4.25 -4.38
N GLN A 87 -0.49 -5.52 -4.74
CA GLN A 87 -1.48 -6.12 -5.62
C GLN A 87 -2.65 -6.72 -4.85
N TYR A 88 -2.40 -7.28 -3.66
CA TYR A 88 -3.45 -7.94 -2.89
C TYR A 88 -3.53 -7.41 -1.46
N TYR A 89 -4.74 -7.30 -0.94
CA TYR A 89 -5.03 -7.01 0.45
C TYR A 89 -5.73 -8.22 1.08
N TYR A 90 -5.17 -8.73 2.17
CA TYR A 90 -5.69 -9.86 2.93
C TYR A 90 -6.42 -9.35 4.17
N ASP A 91 -7.75 -9.38 4.13
CA ASP A 91 -8.61 -8.99 5.23
C ASP A 91 -8.97 -10.20 6.08
N GLN A 92 -8.48 -10.24 7.32
CA GLN A 92 -8.74 -11.36 8.22
C GLN A 92 -10.24 -11.43 8.56
N ILE A 93 -10.83 -12.57 8.30
CA ILE A 93 -12.17 -12.88 8.78
C ILE A 93 -12.04 -13.13 10.28
N ALA A 94 -12.47 -12.16 11.11
CA ALA A 94 -12.61 -12.41 12.54
C ALA A 94 -13.54 -13.62 12.72
N GLU A 95 -13.38 -14.41 13.80
CA GLU A 95 -14.28 -15.52 14.16
C GLU A 95 -15.72 -15.01 14.41
N ILE A 96 -16.30 -14.36 13.42
CA ILE A 96 -17.68 -13.93 13.40
C ILE A 96 -18.44 -15.00 12.63
N ASP A 97 -19.46 -15.50 13.26
CA ASP A 97 -20.48 -16.37 12.71
C ASP A 97 -20.73 -16.05 11.22
N LEU A 98 -20.25 -16.93 10.33
CA LEU A 98 -20.42 -16.83 8.87
C LEU A 98 -21.90 -16.84 8.44
N SER A 99 -22.84 -16.96 9.39
CA SER A 99 -24.28 -16.92 9.16
C SER A 99 -24.86 -15.51 9.01
N THR A 100 -24.11 -14.45 9.35
CA THR A 100 -24.50 -13.07 9.01
C THR A 100 -23.70 -12.63 7.80
N GLU A 101 -24.27 -12.84 6.63
CA GLU A 101 -23.78 -12.36 5.34
C GLU A 101 -23.58 -10.83 5.35
N SER A 102 -22.44 -10.36 5.88
CA SER A 102 -21.94 -9.09 5.44
C SER A 102 -21.38 -9.33 4.03
N ASP A 103 -21.94 -8.63 3.04
CA ASP A 103 -21.52 -8.66 1.65
C ASP A 103 -19.98 -8.63 1.55
N PRO A 104 -19.32 -9.68 1.01
CA PRO A 104 -17.87 -9.71 0.86
C PRO A 104 -17.33 -8.56 -0.01
N GLN A 105 -18.19 -7.85 -0.76
CA GLN A 105 -17.85 -6.70 -1.57
C GLN A 105 -17.78 -5.38 -0.79
N SER A 106 -18.08 -5.38 0.50
CA SER A 106 -18.26 -4.15 1.30
C SER A 106 -16.97 -3.57 1.93
N ILE A 107 -15.77 -3.94 1.48
CA ILE A 107 -14.60 -3.21 1.95
C ILE A 107 -14.56 -1.81 1.32
N ALA A 108 -14.58 -0.78 2.17
CA ALA A 108 -14.51 0.61 1.74
C ALA A 108 -13.05 1.02 1.40
N LEU A 109 -12.37 0.21 0.59
CA LEU A 109 -11.00 0.48 0.14
C LEU A 109 -11.02 0.79 -1.37
N PRO A 110 -10.87 2.06 -1.77
CA PRO A 110 -10.89 2.43 -3.17
C PRO A 110 -9.85 1.68 -3.99
N GLY A 111 -10.20 1.30 -5.21
CA GLY A 111 -9.32 0.59 -6.12
C GLY A 111 -9.15 -0.90 -5.82
N PHE A 112 -9.82 -1.44 -4.81
CA PHE A 112 -9.77 -2.87 -4.49
C PHE A 112 -11.10 -3.55 -4.75
N SER A 113 -11.04 -4.71 -5.39
CA SER A 113 -12.20 -5.57 -5.67
C SER A 113 -12.02 -6.93 -5.02
N TYR A 114 -13.12 -7.50 -4.51
CA TYR A 114 -13.11 -8.85 -3.94
C TYR A 114 -12.72 -9.88 -5.01
N ARG A 115 -11.79 -10.75 -4.67
CA ARG A 115 -11.32 -11.83 -5.54
C ARG A 115 -11.80 -13.21 -5.06
N ASN A 116 -11.43 -13.59 -3.84
CA ASN A 116 -11.75 -14.88 -3.24
C ASN A 116 -11.58 -14.84 -1.72
N THR A 117 -11.89 -15.96 -1.09
CA THR A 117 -11.61 -16.21 0.34
C THR A 117 -10.69 -17.42 0.44
N GLU A 118 -9.56 -17.27 1.12
CA GLU A 118 -8.59 -18.34 1.35
C GLU A 118 -7.91 -18.19 2.71
N ASN A 119 -7.53 -19.28 3.33
CA ASN A 119 -6.79 -19.33 4.61
C ASN A 119 -7.38 -18.45 5.73
N GLY A 120 -8.69 -18.26 5.77
CA GLY A 120 -9.36 -17.39 6.75
C GLY A 120 -9.27 -15.90 6.45
N PHE A 121 -8.92 -15.52 5.22
CA PHE A 121 -8.88 -14.14 4.74
C PHE A 121 -9.79 -13.95 3.54
N ARG A 122 -10.44 -12.79 3.47
CA ARG A 122 -10.97 -12.25 2.22
C ARG A 122 -9.83 -11.61 1.46
N VAL A 123 -9.64 -11.97 0.21
CA VAL A 123 -8.58 -11.42 -0.65
C VAL A 123 -9.19 -10.43 -1.61
N TYR A 124 -8.63 -9.22 -1.61
CA TYR A 124 -9.00 -8.16 -2.52
C TYR A 124 -7.84 -7.85 -3.45
N GLU A 125 -8.13 -7.65 -4.73
CA GLU A 125 -7.15 -7.30 -5.75
C GLU A 125 -7.20 -5.81 -6.03
N ASN A 126 -6.01 -5.17 -6.06
CA ASN A 126 -5.86 -3.76 -6.35
C ASN A 126 -5.89 -3.52 -7.86
N THR A 127 -6.93 -2.87 -8.35
CA THR A 127 -7.08 -2.51 -9.77
C THR A 127 -6.16 -1.36 -10.19
N ALA A 128 -5.69 -0.57 -9.24
CA ALA A 128 -4.71 0.50 -9.42
C ALA A 128 -3.28 0.08 -9.03
N TYR A 129 -2.96 -1.19 -9.16
CA TYR A 129 -1.64 -1.74 -8.93
C TYR A 129 -0.63 -1.18 -9.93
N VAL A 130 0.48 -0.62 -9.40
CA VAL A 130 1.60 -0.13 -10.20
C VAL A 130 2.73 -1.15 -10.12
N PRO A 131 3.14 -1.77 -11.24
CA PRO A 131 4.27 -2.70 -11.25
C PRO A 131 5.56 -2.03 -10.78
N MET A 132 6.44 -2.77 -10.09
CA MET A 132 7.75 -2.26 -9.73
C MET A 132 8.58 -1.93 -10.99
N GLY A 133 9.29 -0.79 -10.96
CA GLY A 133 10.10 -0.34 -12.09
C GLY A 133 9.37 0.66 -13.01
N PHE A 134 8.45 1.45 -12.46
CA PHE A 134 7.82 2.58 -13.14
C PHE A 134 8.71 3.84 -13.14
N THR A 135 8.38 4.79 -13.98
CA THR A 135 9.05 6.10 -14.08
C THR A 135 8.02 7.22 -13.99
N PHE A 136 8.50 8.41 -13.59
CA PHE A 136 7.69 9.63 -13.61
C PHE A 136 8.11 10.51 -14.79
N ASP A 137 7.14 11.12 -15.45
CA ASP A 137 7.30 12.16 -16.44
C ASP A 137 7.03 13.57 -15.87
N GLN A 138 6.47 13.63 -14.66
CA GLN A 138 6.17 14.87 -13.95
C GLN A 138 6.95 14.96 -12.63
N TYR A 139 7.24 16.21 -12.23
CA TYR A 139 7.83 16.50 -10.95
C TYR A 139 7.15 17.67 -10.24
N ILE A 140 7.28 17.70 -8.91
CA ILE A 140 6.94 18.83 -8.05
C ILE A 140 8.22 19.26 -7.31
N THR A 141 8.36 20.57 -7.03
CA THR A 141 9.50 21.03 -6.24
C THR A 141 9.33 20.72 -4.76
N GLU A 142 10.44 20.60 -4.03
CA GLU A 142 10.43 20.38 -2.60
C GLU A 142 9.63 21.47 -1.85
N SER A 143 9.77 22.75 -2.29
CA SER A 143 9.01 23.88 -1.71
C SER A 143 7.50 23.77 -1.94
N ASP A 144 7.06 23.34 -3.13
CA ASP A 144 5.64 23.11 -3.41
C ASP A 144 5.11 21.91 -2.61
N TRP A 145 5.94 20.87 -2.46
CA TRP A 145 5.65 19.70 -1.63
C TRP A 145 5.45 20.08 -0.15
N GLU A 146 6.34 20.89 0.42
CA GLU A 146 6.23 21.34 1.81
C GLU A 146 4.97 22.19 2.05
N ALA A 147 4.54 22.95 1.04
CA ALA A 147 3.30 23.73 1.08
C ALA A 147 2.02 22.87 1.00
N CYS A 148 2.12 21.63 0.51
CA CYS A 148 0.97 20.73 0.43
C CYS A 148 0.54 20.21 1.80
N ALA A 149 -0.78 20.10 2.02
CA ALA A 149 -1.32 19.47 3.21
C ALA A 149 -0.93 17.98 3.24
N ASP A 150 -0.59 17.46 4.44
CA ASP A 150 -0.09 16.10 4.64
C ASP A 150 -1.01 15.02 4.04
N ASN A 151 -2.33 15.20 4.16
CA ASN A 151 -3.32 14.25 3.64
C ASN A 151 -3.39 14.19 2.11
N LYS A 152 -2.78 15.13 1.39
CA LYS A 152 -2.71 15.15 -0.09
C LYS A 152 -1.39 14.56 -0.62
N ARG A 153 -0.36 14.54 0.21
CA ARG A 153 0.99 14.15 -0.22
C ARG A 153 1.07 12.72 -0.77
N ALA A 154 0.36 11.79 -0.15
CA ALA A 154 0.35 10.40 -0.61
C ALA A 154 -0.25 10.26 -2.01
N SER A 155 -1.33 11.00 -2.30
CA SER A 155 -1.97 10.99 -3.64
C SER A 155 -1.09 11.69 -4.67
N LEU A 156 -0.42 12.78 -4.30
CA LEU A 156 0.48 13.51 -5.18
C LEU A 156 1.61 12.63 -5.72
N LEU A 157 2.13 11.72 -4.89
CA LEU A 157 3.20 10.79 -5.28
C LEU A 157 2.77 9.75 -6.32
N MET A 158 1.48 9.63 -6.61
CA MET A 158 1.01 8.82 -7.75
C MET A 158 1.25 9.52 -9.09
N HIS A 159 1.40 10.84 -9.11
CA HIS A 159 1.48 11.65 -10.32
C HIS A 159 2.88 12.23 -10.57
N ALA A 160 3.61 12.58 -9.51
CA ALA A 160 4.87 13.29 -9.64
C ALA A 160 5.92 12.85 -8.63
N ILE A 161 7.19 12.94 -9.03
CA ILE A 161 8.33 12.81 -8.13
C ILE A 161 8.66 14.16 -7.49
N VAL A 162 9.09 14.16 -6.24
CA VAL A 162 9.57 15.38 -5.56
C VAL A 162 11.05 15.59 -5.88
N LEU A 163 11.40 16.77 -6.39
CA LEU A 163 12.77 17.15 -6.71
C LEU A 163 13.20 18.39 -5.90
N ASN A 164 14.39 18.32 -5.32
CA ASN A 164 15.05 19.52 -4.77
C ASN A 164 15.66 20.39 -5.88
N ASP A 165 16.10 21.62 -5.55
CA ASP A 165 16.59 22.59 -6.53
C ASP A 165 17.71 22.02 -7.41
N ARG A 166 18.69 21.30 -6.83
CA ARG A 166 19.77 20.68 -7.59
C ARG A 166 19.28 19.62 -8.56
N GLN A 167 18.28 18.83 -8.16
CA GLN A 167 17.67 17.82 -9.01
C GLN A 167 16.82 18.45 -10.11
N VAL A 168 16.15 19.58 -9.83
CA VAL A 168 15.43 20.36 -10.85
C VAL A 168 16.40 20.89 -11.91
N GLU A 169 17.55 21.44 -11.51
CA GLU A 169 18.59 21.87 -12.46
C GLU A 169 19.09 20.72 -13.33
N GLN A 170 19.24 19.53 -12.76
CA GLN A 170 19.80 18.38 -13.47
C GLN A 170 18.77 17.65 -14.35
N TYR A 171 17.53 17.49 -13.91
CA TYR A 171 16.53 16.62 -14.53
C TYR A 171 15.28 17.34 -15.03
N GLY A 172 14.99 18.54 -14.53
CA GLY A 172 13.74 19.25 -14.79
C GLY A 172 13.48 19.55 -16.27
N SER A 173 14.56 19.69 -17.09
CA SER A 173 14.41 19.88 -18.53
C SER A 173 13.82 18.66 -19.28
N ASN A 174 13.88 17.49 -18.67
CA ASN A 174 13.38 16.23 -19.25
C ASN A 174 12.00 15.82 -18.70
N MET A 175 11.44 16.63 -17.80
CA MET A 175 10.20 16.33 -17.09
C MET A 175 9.27 17.55 -17.12
N GLN A 176 8.00 17.34 -16.95
CA GLN A 176 7.02 18.41 -16.83
C GLN A 176 6.84 18.79 -15.35
N ARG A 177 6.93 20.10 -15.05
CA ARG A 177 6.59 20.58 -13.72
C ARG A 177 5.07 20.51 -13.52
N MET A 178 4.66 19.83 -12.48
CA MET A 178 3.26 19.75 -12.07
C MET A 178 2.89 20.98 -11.24
N ASP A 179 1.68 21.52 -11.47
CA ASP A 179 1.12 22.57 -10.64
C ASP A 179 0.49 21.96 -9.38
N SER A 180 0.89 22.42 -8.20
CA SER A 180 0.41 21.93 -6.91
C SER A 180 -1.10 22.19 -6.69
N ASP A 181 -1.68 23.15 -7.39
CA ASP A 181 -3.11 23.47 -7.27
C ASP A 181 -4.02 22.40 -7.89
N HIS A 182 -3.50 21.57 -8.79
CA HIS A 182 -4.24 20.47 -9.43
C HIS A 182 -4.28 19.17 -8.62
N THR A 183 -3.69 19.13 -7.44
CA THR A 183 -3.60 17.92 -6.59
C THR A 183 -4.83 17.67 -5.72
N THR A 184 -6.02 17.92 -6.20
CA THR A 184 -7.26 17.44 -5.58
C THR A 184 -7.57 16.03 -6.07
N CYS A 185 -6.72 15.06 -5.74
CA CYS A 185 -7.08 13.66 -5.91
C CYS A 185 -8.21 13.35 -4.93
N THR A 186 -9.44 13.35 -5.43
CA THR A 186 -10.58 12.81 -4.68
C THR A 186 -10.60 11.30 -4.85
N LYS A 187 -11.31 10.60 -3.97
CA LYS A 187 -11.53 9.16 -4.07
C LYS A 187 -12.06 8.74 -5.47
N GLU A 188 -12.83 9.59 -6.10
CA GLU A 188 -13.43 9.38 -7.42
C GLU A 188 -12.38 9.50 -8.54
N HIS A 189 -11.53 10.53 -8.51
CA HIS A 189 -10.47 10.71 -9.50
C HIS A 189 -9.41 9.59 -9.48
N TYR A 190 -9.13 9.02 -8.33
CA TYR A 190 -8.17 7.91 -8.21
C TYR A 190 -8.63 6.63 -8.95
N LEU A 191 -9.93 6.46 -9.15
CA LEU A 191 -10.53 5.31 -9.83
C LEU A 191 -10.74 5.54 -11.33
N GLU A 192 -10.64 6.79 -11.80
CA GLU A 192 -10.87 7.19 -13.20
C GLU A 192 -9.57 7.36 -14.00
N ASP A 193 -8.43 7.57 -13.33
CA ASP A 193 -7.09 7.69 -13.91
C ASP A 193 -6.33 6.35 -13.88
#